data_0c4ce5c28110993e32cb53c15a7fd0c8
#
_entry.id   0c4ce5c28110993e32cb53c15a7fd0c8
#
_cell.length_a   1.000
_cell.length_b   1.000
_cell.length_c   1.000
_cell.angle_alpha   90.00
_cell.angle_beta   90.00
_cell.angle_gamma   90.00
#
_symmetry.space_group_name_H-M   'P 1'
#
loop_
_entity.id
_entity.type
_entity.pdbx_description
1 polymer ?
#
loop_
_entity_poly.entity_id
_entity_poly.type
_entity_poly.pdbx_seq_one_letter_code
_entity_poly.pdbx_strand_id
1 'polypeptide(L)'
;MIELYSDYLIASFGQTTATGLANLLQGSIYHDSITRFLNSETLTAKEQWQLIKPMLRQHENATPNAIGYLIFDDTIQPKPHTSVDDINCWHYDHTQNKNVKGINLLNCLYHRKDIDIPLSFDIITKPNVFTDDKGKVKRKSDKTKNQRLLDMFDSAIKNQVKFDYVLADSWFSAKATFKHIRKANKHFIFALKSNRLVALTPDDREKGNFVRIDESNLPDNTPVHGFLNDYHDEVLLLRRVFTNKDGSTGVLYLVCSDLQCDKDKFINGYQKRWQVEVYHKSLKQNANLGKSPAHSQRARFNHMFLATYAVFKLECLKIKTKLNHFALRTKLLISANQSAFAQLKACLLYTSDAA
;
A
#
# COMPACT_ATOMS: atom_id res chain seq x y z
N MET A 1 5.57 8.22 -22.37
CA MET A 1 4.71 7.01 -22.28
C MET A 1 4.22 6.74 -20.83
N ILE A 2 5.06 6.89 -19.79
CA ILE A 2 4.65 6.74 -18.36
C ILE A 2 3.45 7.64 -18.04
N GLU A 3 3.53 8.93 -18.33
CA GLU A 3 2.45 9.90 -18.10
C GLU A 3 1.17 9.50 -18.82
N LEU A 4 1.27 9.27 -20.13
CA LEU A 4 0.14 8.93 -20.98
C LEU A 4 -0.59 7.66 -20.54
N TYR A 5 0.15 6.58 -20.23
CA TYR A 5 -0.47 5.34 -19.78
C TYR A 5 -1.10 5.47 -18.40
N SER A 6 -0.48 6.21 -17.48
CA SER A 6 -1.09 6.49 -16.17
C SER A 6 -2.37 7.33 -16.29
N ASP A 7 -2.43 8.31 -17.21
CA ASP A 7 -3.65 9.06 -17.49
C ASP A 7 -4.75 8.16 -18.09
N TYR A 8 -4.37 7.25 -18.98
CA TYR A 8 -5.28 6.23 -19.49
C TYR A 8 -5.86 5.35 -18.38
N LEU A 9 -5.03 4.96 -17.38
CA LEU A 9 -5.51 4.19 -16.25
C LEU A 9 -6.53 4.96 -15.42
N ILE A 10 -6.36 6.25 -15.21
CA ILE A 10 -7.31 7.10 -14.47
C ILE A 10 -8.62 7.27 -15.25
N ALA A 11 -8.52 7.48 -16.57
CA ALA A 11 -9.65 7.78 -17.43
C ALA A 11 -10.50 6.55 -17.80
N SER A 12 -9.91 5.35 -17.82
CA SER A 12 -10.58 4.15 -18.33
C SER A 12 -11.63 3.59 -17.35
N PHE A 13 -12.75 3.09 -17.90
CA PHE A 13 -13.79 2.37 -17.15
C PHE A 13 -13.74 0.85 -17.37
N GLY A 14 -13.21 0.40 -18.50
CA GLY A 14 -13.12 -0.99 -18.91
C GLY A 14 -11.71 -1.58 -18.80
N GLN A 15 -11.42 -2.57 -19.63
CA GLN A 15 -10.09 -3.17 -19.76
C GLN A 15 -9.11 -2.15 -20.34
N THR A 16 -7.92 -2.07 -19.76
CA THR A 16 -6.85 -1.16 -20.17
C THR A 16 -5.94 -1.84 -21.19
N THR A 17 -6.44 -2.00 -22.43
CA THR A 17 -5.72 -2.64 -23.53
C THR A 17 -4.84 -1.66 -24.29
N ALA A 18 -3.75 -2.15 -24.88
CA ALA A 18 -2.90 -1.34 -25.77
C ALA A 18 -3.67 -0.84 -27.01
N THR A 19 -4.51 -1.70 -27.59
CA THR A 19 -5.40 -1.35 -28.71
C THR A 19 -6.41 -0.27 -28.32
N GLY A 20 -7.01 -0.39 -27.12
CA GLY A 20 -7.94 0.61 -26.60
C GLY A 20 -7.30 1.99 -26.47
N LEU A 21 -6.07 2.07 -25.92
CA LEU A 21 -5.33 3.33 -25.84
C LEU A 21 -4.97 3.88 -27.24
N ALA A 22 -4.48 3.03 -28.16
CA ALA A 22 -4.14 3.44 -29.51
C ALA A 22 -5.35 4.02 -30.27
N ASN A 23 -6.54 3.41 -30.13
CA ASN A 23 -7.77 3.89 -30.74
C ASN A 23 -8.18 5.27 -30.19
N LEU A 24 -8.07 5.47 -28.86
CA LEU A 24 -8.35 6.77 -28.23
C LEU A 24 -7.40 7.88 -28.72
N LEU A 25 -6.19 7.52 -29.10
CA LEU A 25 -5.17 8.43 -29.62
C LEU A 25 -5.26 8.60 -31.16
N GLN A 26 -6.31 8.07 -31.82
CA GLN A 26 -6.57 8.20 -33.24
C GLN A 26 -5.38 7.81 -34.12
N GLY A 27 -4.61 6.79 -33.69
CA GLY A 27 -3.45 6.27 -34.41
C GLY A 27 -2.16 7.10 -34.30
N SER A 28 -2.14 8.15 -33.47
CA SER A 28 -0.91 8.91 -33.18
C SER A 28 0.17 8.06 -32.50
N ILE A 29 -0.23 7.00 -31.81
CA ILE A 29 0.63 5.97 -31.23
C ILE A 29 0.01 4.60 -31.53
N TYR A 30 0.79 3.72 -32.16
CA TYR A 30 0.34 2.37 -32.50
C TYR A 30 0.32 1.45 -31.26
N HIS A 31 -0.62 0.50 -31.22
CA HIS A 31 -0.77 -0.46 -30.14
C HIS A 31 0.50 -1.28 -29.87
N ASP A 32 1.31 -1.58 -30.92
CA ASP A 32 2.59 -2.27 -30.78
C ASP A 32 3.62 -1.47 -29.99
N SER A 33 3.62 -0.14 -30.13
CA SER A 33 4.52 0.72 -29.36
C SER A 33 4.14 0.71 -27.87
N ILE A 34 2.84 0.69 -27.56
CA ILE A 34 2.34 0.57 -26.18
C ILE A 34 2.67 -0.81 -25.61
N THR A 35 2.45 -1.87 -26.40
CA THR A 35 2.78 -3.25 -26.00
C THR A 35 4.28 -3.41 -25.78
N ARG A 36 5.13 -2.87 -26.65
CA ARG A 36 6.60 -2.86 -26.47
C ARG A 36 7.01 -2.08 -25.24
N PHE A 37 6.41 -0.93 -24.98
CA PHE A 37 6.67 -0.15 -23.77
C PHE A 37 6.35 -0.97 -22.51
N LEU A 38 5.18 -1.62 -22.44
CA LEU A 38 4.83 -2.47 -21.30
C LEU A 38 5.75 -3.69 -21.14
N ASN A 39 6.34 -4.18 -22.22
CA ASN A 39 7.29 -5.30 -22.23
C ASN A 39 8.77 -4.87 -22.27
N SER A 40 9.06 -3.58 -22.21
CA SER A 40 10.43 -3.05 -22.14
C SER A 40 11.11 -3.42 -20.82
N GLU A 41 12.22 -2.80 -20.48
CA GLU A 41 12.86 -3.00 -19.17
C GLU A 41 11.86 -2.76 -18.03
N THR A 42 12.00 -3.56 -16.97
CA THR A 42 11.13 -3.43 -15.79
C THR A 42 11.35 -2.07 -15.15
N LEU A 43 10.27 -1.32 -14.98
CA LEU A 43 10.29 -0.06 -14.23
C LEU A 43 10.60 -0.36 -12.76
N THR A 44 11.66 0.24 -12.23
CA THR A 44 12.22 -0.11 -10.93
C THR A 44 11.79 0.85 -9.82
N ALA A 45 12.09 0.49 -8.58
CA ALA A 45 11.91 1.39 -7.43
C ALA A 45 12.74 2.69 -7.57
N LYS A 46 13.82 2.69 -8.38
CA LYS A 46 14.61 3.89 -8.65
C LYS A 46 13.83 4.88 -9.52
N GLU A 47 13.19 4.40 -10.59
CA GLU A 47 12.32 5.25 -11.43
C GLU A 47 11.15 5.77 -10.63
N GLN A 48 10.52 4.93 -9.81
CA GLN A 48 9.43 5.38 -8.92
C GLN A 48 9.90 6.48 -7.98
N TRP A 49 11.05 6.30 -7.35
CA TRP A 49 11.63 7.31 -6.48
C TRP A 49 11.90 8.64 -7.21
N GLN A 50 12.43 8.60 -8.43
CA GLN A 50 12.67 9.80 -9.22
C GLN A 50 11.39 10.59 -9.52
N LEU A 51 10.29 9.88 -9.80
CA LEU A 51 8.99 10.49 -10.09
C LEU A 51 8.35 11.16 -8.86
N ILE A 52 8.49 10.55 -7.68
CA ILE A 52 7.82 11.04 -6.45
C ILE A 52 8.67 12.00 -5.62
N LYS A 53 9.99 11.89 -5.69
CA LYS A 53 10.95 12.66 -4.87
C LYS A 53 10.70 14.17 -4.84
N PRO A 54 10.48 14.85 -5.98
CA PRO A 54 10.31 16.32 -5.97
C PRO A 54 9.14 16.75 -5.08
N MET A 55 7.99 16.12 -5.25
CA MET A 55 6.78 16.43 -4.49
C MET A 55 6.92 16.04 -3.02
N LEU A 56 7.51 14.87 -2.73
CA LEU A 56 7.79 14.43 -1.37
C LEU A 56 8.65 15.48 -0.63
N ARG A 57 9.75 15.92 -1.23
CA ARG A 57 10.65 16.91 -0.63
C ARG A 57 9.97 18.26 -0.41
N GLN A 58 9.19 18.71 -1.40
CA GLN A 58 8.41 19.95 -1.25
C GLN A 58 7.46 19.84 -0.05
N HIS A 59 6.77 18.71 0.11
CA HIS A 59 5.85 18.49 1.22
C HIS A 59 6.57 18.39 2.57
N GLU A 60 7.67 17.64 2.65
CA GLU A 60 8.49 17.52 3.85
C GLU A 60 9.00 18.89 4.34
N ASN A 61 9.41 19.76 3.41
CA ASN A 61 9.89 21.11 3.73
C ASN A 61 8.74 22.04 4.15
N ALA A 62 7.55 21.87 3.58
CA ALA A 62 6.35 22.63 3.95
C ALA A 62 5.76 22.21 5.31
N THR A 63 6.17 21.05 5.84
CA THR A 63 5.61 20.47 7.07
C THR A 63 6.71 19.99 8.03
N PRO A 64 7.68 20.83 8.44
CA PRO A 64 8.88 20.38 9.15
C PRO A 64 8.58 19.69 10.48
N ASN A 65 7.56 20.14 11.20
CA ASN A 65 7.20 19.63 12.54
C ASN A 65 6.09 18.54 12.51
N ALA A 66 5.63 18.12 11.33
CA ALA A 66 4.62 17.07 11.26
C ALA A 66 5.25 15.69 11.43
N ILE A 67 4.57 14.81 12.14
CA ILE A 67 4.96 13.40 12.29
C ILE A 67 4.76 12.68 10.94
N GLY A 68 5.78 11.96 10.52
CA GLY A 68 5.77 11.12 9.33
C GLY A 68 5.63 9.64 9.69
N TYR A 69 4.91 8.90 8.86
CA TYR A 69 4.66 7.47 9.03
C TYR A 69 5.01 6.72 7.76
N LEU A 70 5.66 5.55 7.89
CA LEU A 70 5.70 4.54 6.84
C LEU A 70 4.69 3.45 7.20
N ILE A 71 3.76 3.18 6.29
CA ILE A 71 2.69 2.22 6.50
C ILE A 71 2.91 1.06 5.54
N PHE A 72 3.01 -0.16 6.10
CA PHE A 72 3.18 -1.38 5.31
C PHE A 72 1.94 -2.25 5.39
N ASP A 73 1.46 -2.66 4.24
CA ASP A 73 0.38 -3.64 4.13
C ASP A 73 0.40 -4.29 2.74
N ASP A 74 -0.22 -5.46 2.60
CA ASP A 74 -0.31 -6.13 1.32
C ASP A 74 -1.76 -6.25 0.82
N THR A 75 -1.89 -6.27 -0.50
CA THR A 75 -3.19 -6.46 -1.14
C THR A 75 -3.10 -7.46 -2.27
N ILE A 76 -4.09 -8.34 -2.37
CA ILE A 76 -4.20 -9.29 -3.47
C ILE A 76 -5.08 -8.68 -4.57
N GLN A 77 -4.55 -8.68 -5.80
CA GLN A 77 -5.33 -8.41 -7.00
C GLN A 77 -5.70 -9.75 -7.64
N PRO A 78 -6.98 -10.18 -7.56
CA PRO A 78 -7.41 -11.44 -8.15
C PRO A 78 -7.20 -11.46 -9.68
N LYS A 79 -6.68 -12.58 -10.19
CA LYS A 79 -6.49 -12.86 -11.62
C LYS A 79 -6.85 -14.34 -11.90
N PRO A 80 -8.12 -14.71 -11.73
CA PRO A 80 -8.53 -16.13 -11.76
C PRO A 80 -8.37 -16.79 -13.13
N HIS A 81 -8.47 -16.02 -14.22
CA HIS A 81 -8.41 -16.53 -15.59
C HIS A 81 -6.99 -16.53 -16.20
N THR A 82 -6.00 -15.98 -15.49
CA THR A 82 -4.59 -15.99 -15.93
C THR A 82 -3.92 -17.27 -15.42
N SER A 83 -3.03 -17.85 -16.23
CA SER A 83 -2.24 -19.02 -15.83
C SER A 83 -1.46 -18.79 -14.54
N VAL A 84 -1.18 -19.85 -13.80
CA VAL A 84 -0.34 -19.80 -12.60
C VAL A 84 1.12 -19.68 -13.01
N ASP A 85 1.79 -18.67 -12.49
CA ASP A 85 3.23 -18.45 -12.65
C ASP A 85 3.85 -17.88 -11.35
N ASP A 86 5.06 -17.35 -11.41
CA ASP A 86 5.78 -16.88 -10.22
C ASP A 86 5.12 -15.69 -9.54
N ILE A 87 4.38 -14.85 -10.28
CA ILE A 87 3.72 -13.65 -9.74
C ILE A 87 2.20 -13.80 -9.62
N ASN A 88 1.56 -14.60 -10.49
CA ASN A 88 0.13 -14.92 -10.41
C ASN A 88 -0.05 -16.32 -9.81
N CYS A 89 -0.17 -16.39 -8.51
CA CYS A 89 -0.22 -17.65 -7.79
C CYS A 89 -1.27 -17.63 -6.68
N TRP A 90 -1.37 -18.75 -5.93
CA TRP A 90 -2.33 -18.86 -4.85
C TRP A 90 -1.82 -18.16 -3.59
N HIS A 91 -2.65 -17.29 -3.02
CA HIS A 91 -2.43 -16.59 -1.76
C HIS A 91 -3.64 -16.81 -0.85
N TYR A 92 -3.40 -16.94 0.46
CA TYR A 92 -4.50 -16.98 1.41
C TYR A 92 -4.96 -15.55 1.68
N ASP A 93 -6.24 -15.31 1.44
CA ASP A 93 -6.90 -14.03 1.72
C ASP A 93 -7.64 -14.14 3.05
N HIS A 94 -7.11 -13.48 4.07
CA HIS A 94 -7.69 -13.49 5.42
C HIS A 94 -9.05 -12.80 5.48
N THR A 95 -9.34 -11.86 4.60
CA THR A 95 -10.64 -11.16 4.56
C THR A 95 -11.74 -12.08 4.07
N GLN A 96 -11.42 -12.96 3.10
CA GLN A 96 -12.37 -13.92 2.52
C GLN A 96 -12.26 -15.32 3.13
N ASN A 97 -11.31 -15.56 4.04
CA ASN A 97 -10.98 -16.87 4.61
C ASN A 97 -10.79 -17.98 3.58
N LYS A 98 -10.20 -17.65 2.41
CA LYS A 98 -9.97 -18.61 1.31
C LYS A 98 -8.69 -18.32 0.53
N ASN A 99 -8.25 -19.32 -0.23
CA ASN A 99 -7.19 -19.14 -1.19
C ASN A 99 -7.70 -18.42 -2.44
N VAL A 100 -7.02 -17.37 -2.84
CA VAL A 100 -7.30 -16.56 -4.03
C VAL A 100 -6.12 -16.66 -4.99
N LYS A 101 -6.38 -16.95 -6.27
CA LYS A 101 -5.38 -16.86 -7.32
C LYS A 101 -5.27 -15.42 -7.80
N GLY A 102 -4.08 -14.84 -7.69
CA GLY A 102 -3.86 -13.45 -8.01
C GLY A 102 -2.42 -13.00 -7.82
N ILE A 103 -2.22 -11.72 -7.95
CA ILE A 103 -0.94 -11.03 -7.72
C ILE A 103 -1.03 -10.33 -6.38
N ASN A 104 -0.10 -10.64 -5.49
CA ASN A 104 -0.03 -10.01 -4.17
C ASN A 104 1.03 -8.92 -4.16
N LEU A 105 0.62 -7.69 -3.84
CA LEU A 105 1.48 -6.51 -3.73
C LEU A 105 1.66 -6.14 -2.26
N LEU A 106 2.90 -6.13 -1.80
CA LEU A 106 3.28 -5.46 -0.56
C LEU A 106 3.57 -4.00 -0.88
N ASN A 107 2.98 -3.08 -0.14
CA ASN A 107 3.08 -1.66 -0.37
C ASN A 107 3.75 -0.95 0.81
N CYS A 108 4.54 0.07 0.52
CA CYS A 108 5.04 1.05 1.47
C CYS A 108 4.39 2.40 1.14
N LEU A 109 3.48 2.83 2.01
CA LEU A 109 2.81 4.13 1.91
C LEU A 109 3.44 5.11 2.90
N TYR A 110 3.83 6.28 2.42
CA TYR A 110 4.25 7.39 3.28
C TYR A 110 3.06 8.27 3.59
N HIS A 111 2.77 8.44 4.88
CA HIS A 111 1.74 9.35 5.37
C HIS A 111 2.36 10.48 6.19
N ARG A 112 2.01 11.72 5.87
CA ARG A 112 2.39 12.89 6.65
C ARG A 112 1.32 13.97 6.52
N LYS A 113 0.70 14.37 7.65
CA LYS A 113 -0.47 15.23 7.66
C LYS A 113 -1.64 14.58 6.91
N ASP A 114 -2.00 15.17 5.76
CA ASP A 114 -3.15 14.80 4.92
C ASP A 114 -2.74 14.21 3.56
N ILE A 115 -1.46 13.84 3.41
CA ILE A 115 -0.88 13.31 2.17
C ILE A 115 -0.48 11.85 2.34
N ASP A 116 -0.80 11.04 1.32
CA ASP A 116 -0.57 9.60 1.26
C ASP A 116 0.22 9.24 -0.01
N ILE A 117 1.55 9.21 0.07
CA ILE A 117 2.42 8.96 -1.09
C ILE A 117 2.78 7.48 -1.17
N PRO A 118 2.47 6.77 -2.28
CA PRO A 118 2.92 5.40 -2.51
C PRO A 118 4.44 5.39 -2.79
N LEU A 119 5.23 5.16 -1.74
CA LEU A 119 6.67 5.30 -1.78
C LEU A 119 7.34 4.19 -2.60
N SER A 120 6.88 2.96 -2.38
CA SER A 120 7.33 1.78 -3.13
C SER A 120 6.32 0.64 -3.00
N PHE A 121 6.46 -0.36 -3.88
CA PHE A 121 5.76 -1.63 -3.76
C PHE A 121 6.68 -2.78 -4.16
N ASP A 122 6.36 -4.00 -3.72
CA ASP A 122 7.01 -5.22 -4.16
C ASP A 122 5.95 -6.29 -4.48
N ILE A 123 6.14 -7.06 -5.55
CA ILE A 123 5.29 -8.18 -5.89
C ILE A 123 5.81 -9.42 -5.16
N ILE A 124 4.93 -10.09 -4.42
CA ILE A 124 5.26 -11.33 -3.73
C ILE A 124 5.40 -12.45 -4.75
N THR A 125 6.62 -12.67 -5.21
CA THR A 125 6.97 -13.74 -6.15
C THR A 125 7.10 -15.08 -5.42
N LYS A 126 6.68 -16.17 -6.08
CA LYS A 126 6.82 -17.55 -5.60
C LYS A 126 7.46 -18.44 -6.68
N PRO A 127 8.78 -18.29 -6.94
CA PRO A 127 9.47 -19.03 -8.00
C PRO A 127 9.64 -20.51 -7.68
N ASN A 128 9.79 -20.88 -6.40
CA ASN A 128 10.10 -22.24 -5.99
C ASN A 128 8.87 -23.13 -6.03
N VAL A 129 8.87 -24.11 -6.91
CA VAL A 129 7.81 -25.12 -7.04
C VAL A 129 8.19 -26.36 -6.24
N PHE A 130 7.25 -26.90 -5.46
CA PHE A 130 7.43 -28.14 -4.70
C PHE A 130 6.11 -28.88 -4.58
N THR A 131 6.19 -30.17 -4.29
CA THR A 131 5.02 -31.01 -4.01
C THR A 131 4.93 -31.21 -2.50
N ASP A 132 3.75 -30.97 -1.92
CA ASP A 132 3.51 -31.18 -0.50
C ASP A 132 3.27 -32.68 -0.18
N ASP A 133 3.21 -33.02 1.10
CA ASP A 133 3.01 -34.42 1.59
C ASP A 133 1.69 -35.04 1.11
N LYS A 134 0.76 -34.23 0.57
CA LYS A 134 -0.52 -34.68 -0.01
C LYS A 134 -0.48 -34.77 -1.54
N GLY A 135 0.70 -34.69 -2.15
CA GLY A 135 0.88 -34.76 -3.61
C GLY A 135 0.45 -33.50 -4.36
N LYS A 136 0.14 -32.39 -3.67
CA LYS A 136 -0.26 -31.12 -4.33
C LYS A 136 0.94 -30.27 -4.69
N VAL A 137 1.00 -29.82 -5.93
CA VAL A 137 2.00 -28.85 -6.39
C VAL A 137 1.71 -27.49 -5.75
N LYS A 138 2.70 -26.96 -5.05
CA LYS A 138 2.68 -25.65 -4.38
C LYS A 138 3.85 -24.78 -4.81
N ARG A 139 3.75 -23.50 -4.55
CA ARG A 139 4.82 -22.53 -4.78
C ARG A 139 5.20 -21.81 -3.49
N LYS A 140 6.47 -21.51 -3.33
CA LYS A 140 7.04 -20.81 -2.18
C LYS A 140 7.89 -19.63 -2.63
N SER A 141 7.81 -18.54 -1.88
CA SER A 141 8.67 -17.38 -2.06
C SER A 141 10.07 -17.66 -1.50
N ASP A 142 11.09 -17.11 -2.11
CA ASP A 142 12.46 -17.08 -1.64
C ASP A 142 12.68 -16.05 -0.50
N LYS A 143 11.91 -14.96 -0.51
CA LYS A 143 11.90 -13.95 0.55
C LYS A 143 10.56 -13.89 1.27
N THR A 144 10.59 -13.76 2.59
CA THR A 144 9.39 -13.53 3.39
C THR A 144 8.85 -12.10 3.20
N LYS A 145 7.56 -11.87 3.49
CA LYS A 145 6.99 -10.51 3.49
C LYS A 145 7.74 -9.57 4.45
N ASN A 146 8.18 -10.07 5.61
CA ASN A 146 8.97 -9.28 6.56
C ASN A 146 10.31 -8.84 5.99
N GLN A 147 11.04 -9.73 5.29
CA GLN A 147 12.28 -9.35 4.62
C GLN A 147 12.04 -8.29 3.54
N ARG A 148 10.97 -8.43 2.73
CA ARG A 148 10.61 -7.43 1.71
C ARG A 148 10.23 -6.08 2.33
N LEU A 149 9.51 -6.09 3.48
CA LEU A 149 9.25 -4.88 4.26
C LEU A 149 10.56 -4.19 4.66
N LEU A 150 11.53 -4.95 5.17
CA LEU A 150 12.82 -4.41 5.59
C LEU A 150 13.62 -3.84 4.40
N ASP A 151 13.62 -4.52 3.25
CA ASP A 151 14.27 -4.00 2.03
C ASP A 151 13.67 -2.63 1.61
N MET A 152 12.33 -2.48 1.69
CA MET A 152 11.66 -1.21 1.37
C MET A 152 11.91 -0.14 2.45
N PHE A 153 11.94 -0.53 3.72
CA PHE A 153 12.29 0.35 4.82
C PHE A 153 13.72 0.90 4.66
N ASP A 154 14.70 0.03 4.38
CA ASP A 154 16.10 0.43 4.15
C ASP A 154 16.24 1.36 2.95
N SER A 155 15.43 1.12 1.91
CA SER A 155 15.34 2.02 0.75
C SER A 155 14.84 3.41 1.14
N ALA A 156 13.83 3.49 2.01
CA ALA A 156 13.32 4.76 2.53
C ALA A 156 14.37 5.50 3.38
N ILE A 157 15.11 4.76 4.24
CA ILE A 157 16.23 5.33 5.02
C ILE A 157 17.33 5.84 4.09
N LYS A 158 17.78 5.03 3.12
CA LYS A 158 18.80 5.42 2.13
C LYS A 158 18.39 6.66 1.34
N ASN A 159 17.14 6.75 1.01
CA ASN A 159 16.56 7.91 0.33
C ASN A 159 16.29 9.09 1.28
N GLN A 160 16.65 9.00 2.55
CA GLN A 160 16.48 10.06 3.55
C GLN A 160 15.03 10.60 3.66
N VAL A 161 14.05 9.68 3.57
CA VAL A 161 12.65 10.03 3.77
C VAL A 161 12.44 10.41 5.24
N LYS A 162 11.77 11.54 5.50
CA LYS A 162 11.54 12.06 6.86
C LYS A 162 10.30 11.43 7.47
N PHE A 163 10.48 10.38 8.27
CA PHE A 163 9.42 9.74 9.03
C PHE A 163 9.88 9.41 10.45
N ASP A 164 8.94 9.21 11.35
CA ASP A 164 9.16 8.97 12.77
C ASP A 164 8.73 7.55 13.16
N TYR A 165 7.63 7.06 12.59
CA TYR A 165 7.01 5.79 12.93
C TYR A 165 6.83 4.87 11.72
N VAL A 166 6.92 3.58 11.98
CA VAL A 166 6.51 2.50 11.07
C VAL A 166 5.21 1.90 11.61
N LEU A 167 4.21 1.73 10.74
CA LEU A 167 2.93 1.12 11.04
C LEU A 167 2.73 -0.15 10.22
N ALA A 168 2.28 -1.21 10.84
CA ALA A 168 1.87 -2.42 10.15
C ALA A 168 0.88 -3.24 10.99
N ASP A 169 0.28 -4.25 10.37
CA ASP A 169 -0.61 -5.18 11.07
C ASP A 169 0.17 -6.25 11.88
N SER A 170 -0.57 -7.16 12.52
CA SER A 170 0.00 -8.22 13.36
C SER A 170 0.83 -9.25 12.58
N TRP A 171 0.68 -9.34 11.26
CA TRP A 171 1.47 -10.25 10.43
C TRP A 171 2.95 -9.86 10.42
N PHE A 172 3.23 -8.56 10.41
CA PHE A 172 4.60 -8.02 10.37
C PHE A 172 5.25 -7.87 11.75
N SER A 173 4.51 -8.19 12.81
CA SER A 173 4.93 -8.05 14.22
C SER A 173 5.96 -9.11 14.62
N ALA A 174 7.16 -9.04 14.07
CA ALA A 174 8.26 -9.96 14.31
C ALA A 174 9.44 -9.27 15.00
N LYS A 175 10.14 -9.99 15.90
CA LYS A 175 11.35 -9.53 16.61
C LYS A 175 12.37 -8.89 15.69
N ALA A 176 12.66 -9.54 14.54
CA ALA A 176 13.64 -9.04 13.58
C ALA A 176 13.22 -7.68 13.01
N THR A 177 11.93 -7.52 12.68
CA THR A 177 11.36 -6.26 12.21
C THR A 177 11.52 -5.15 13.25
N PHE A 178 11.15 -5.41 14.49
CA PHE A 178 11.27 -4.44 15.60
C PHE A 178 12.70 -3.98 15.82
N LYS A 179 13.65 -4.94 15.92
CA LYS A 179 15.07 -4.63 16.10
C LYS A 179 15.64 -3.80 14.96
N HIS A 180 15.27 -4.14 13.72
CA HIS A 180 15.77 -3.45 12.54
C HIS A 180 15.29 -1.98 12.50
N ILE A 181 14.00 -1.74 12.76
CA ILE A 181 13.42 -0.38 12.84
C ILE A 181 14.11 0.44 13.93
N ARG A 182 14.29 -0.14 15.13
CA ARG A 182 14.92 0.55 16.27
C ARG A 182 16.40 0.86 16.03
N LYS A 183 17.11 -0.04 15.34
CA LYS A 183 18.51 0.20 14.94
C LYS A 183 18.68 1.46 14.07
N ALA A 184 17.66 1.80 13.28
CA ALA A 184 17.63 3.02 12.47
C ALA A 184 17.12 4.26 13.25
N ASN A 185 17.01 4.21 14.58
CA ASN A 185 16.46 5.26 15.44
C ASN A 185 15.03 5.67 15.03
N LYS A 186 14.22 4.71 14.56
CA LYS A 186 12.81 4.91 14.26
C LYS A 186 11.94 4.17 15.25
N HIS A 187 10.69 4.64 15.40
CA HIS A 187 9.71 3.99 16.24
C HIS A 187 8.76 3.12 15.40
N PHE A 188 8.06 2.23 16.06
CA PHE A 188 7.01 1.44 15.44
C PHE A 188 5.73 1.46 16.28
N ILE A 189 4.57 1.33 15.60
CA ILE A 189 3.28 1.03 16.22
C ILE A 189 2.66 -0.09 15.40
N PHE A 190 2.59 -1.30 15.96
CA PHE A 190 2.08 -2.48 15.28
C PHE A 190 0.93 -3.11 16.05
N ALA A 191 0.04 -3.81 15.34
CA ALA A 191 -0.87 -4.72 16.00
C ALA A 191 -0.14 -5.99 16.46
N LEU A 192 -0.66 -6.61 17.51
CA LEU A 192 -0.21 -7.90 18.02
C LEU A 192 -1.34 -8.94 17.86
N LYS A 193 -0.93 -10.19 17.64
CA LYS A 193 -1.88 -11.31 17.73
C LYS A 193 -2.29 -11.55 19.19
N SER A 194 -3.51 -12.02 19.42
CA SER A 194 -4.05 -12.27 20.76
C SER A 194 -3.24 -13.29 21.58
N ASN A 195 -2.55 -14.20 20.90
CA ASN A 195 -1.69 -15.20 21.55
C ASN A 195 -0.25 -14.74 21.78
N ARG A 196 0.06 -13.44 21.63
CA ARG A 196 1.40 -12.91 21.87
C ARG A 196 1.73 -12.98 23.37
N LEU A 197 2.92 -13.49 23.69
CA LEU A 197 3.39 -13.59 25.07
C LEU A 197 3.99 -12.27 25.54
N VAL A 198 3.50 -11.78 26.70
CA VAL A 198 3.89 -10.49 27.30
C VAL A 198 4.14 -10.65 28.80
N ALA A 199 5.04 -9.81 29.34
CA ALA A 199 5.19 -9.58 30.78
C ALA A 199 4.92 -8.10 31.06
N LEU A 200 4.15 -7.80 32.11
CA LEU A 200 3.75 -6.43 32.43
C LEU A 200 4.66 -5.74 33.45
N THR A 201 5.55 -6.51 34.08
CA THR A 201 6.52 -5.98 35.03
C THR A 201 7.94 -6.45 34.69
N PRO A 202 9.00 -5.71 35.09
CA PRO A 202 10.37 -6.16 34.97
C PRO A 202 10.62 -7.49 35.72
N ASP A 203 10.01 -7.67 36.87
CA ASP A 203 10.13 -8.87 37.72
C ASP A 203 9.57 -10.12 36.99
N ASP A 204 8.36 -10.00 36.39
CA ASP A 204 7.80 -11.10 35.58
C ASP A 204 8.69 -11.45 34.39
N ARG A 205 9.27 -10.44 33.74
CA ARG A 205 10.21 -10.63 32.63
C ARG A 205 11.46 -11.41 33.11
N GLU A 206 12.06 -10.99 34.21
CA GLU A 206 13.30 -11.62 34.75
C GLU A 206 13.03 -13.07 35.16
N LYS A 207 11.86 -13.34 35.73
CA LYS A 207 11.42 -14.69 36.13
C LYS A 207 10.94 -15.54 34.96
N GLY A 208 10.79 -14.96 33.74
CA GLY A 208 10.25 -15.65 32.58
C GLY A 208 8.73 -15.88 32.65
N ASN A 209 8.01 -15.16 33.48
CA ASN A 209 6.56 -15.22 33.67
C ASN A 209 5.83 -14.48 32.55
N PHE A 210 5.85 -15.05 31.35
CA PHE A 210 5.11 -14.49 30.21
C PHE A 210 3.74 -15.14 30.10
N VAL A 211 2.71 -14.31 29.93
CA VAL A 211 1.33 -14.74 29.69
C VAL A 211 0.86 -14.28 28.31
N ARG A 212 -0.16 -14.93 27.77
CA ARG A 212 -0.79 -14.46 26.54
C ARG A 212 -1.40 -13.07 26.75
N ILE A 213 -1.29 -12.19 25.75
CA ILE A 213 -1.78 -10.82 25.87
C ILE A 213 -3.30 -10.75 26.05
N ASP A 214 -4.06 -11.71 25.49
CA ASP A 214 -5.52 -11.81 25.69
C ASP A 214 -5.93 -12.32 27.08
N GLU A 215 -5.02 -12.96 27.80
CA GLU A 215 -5.19 -13.44 29.18
C GLU A 215 -4.55 -12.50 30.21
N SER A 216 -3.83 -11.47 29.74
CA SER A 216 -3.14 -10.51 30.60
C SER A 216 -4.12 -9.46 31.18
N ASN A 217 -3.79 -8.90 32.34
CA ASN A 217 -4.57 -7.86 33.01
C ASN A 217 -4.31 -6.46 32.39
N LEU A 218 -4.24 -6.35 31.06
CA LEU A 218 -4.09 -5.06 30.39
C LEU A 218 -5.36 -4.23 30.55
N PRO A 219 -5.27 -2.99 31.08
CA PRO A 219 -6.42 -2.11 31.19
C PRO A 219 -6.91 -1.68 29.82
N ASP A 220 -8.23 -1.51 29.69
CA ASP A 220 -8.85 -1.08 28.45
C ASP A 220 -8.46 0.35 28.09
N ASN A 221 -8.06 0.54 26.84
CA ASN A 221 -7.76 1.84 26.26
C ASN A 221 -6.72 2.68 27.04
N THR A 222 -5.85 2.03 27.81
CA THR A 222 -4.77 2.68 28.57
C THR A 222 -3.43 2.04 28.24
N PRO A 223 -2.46 2.81 27.70
CA PRO A 223 -1.12 2.28 27.46
C PRO A 223 -0.43 1.91 28.78
N VAL A 224 0.25 0.78 28.79
CA VAL A 224 1.08 0.34 29.91
C VAL A 224 2.45 -0.10 29.42
N HIS A 225 3.45 0.06 30.25
CA HIS A 225 4.78 -0.47 30.03
C HIS A 225 4.77 -2.00 30.11
N GLY A 226 5.58 -2.65 29.28
CA GLY A 226 5.67 -4.11 29.28
C GLY A 226 6.74 -4.63 28.35
N PHE A 227 6.81 -5.95 28.24
CA PHE A 227 7.85 -6.65 27.49
C PHE A 227 7.22 -7.75 26.64
N LEU A 228 7.78 -7.97 25.46
CA LEU A 228 7.44 -9.12 24.63
C LEU A 228 8.46 -10.24 24.88
N ASN A 229 8.02 -11.48 24.93
CA ASN A 229 8.89 -12.63 25.22
C ASN A 229 10.11 -12.74 24.28
N ASP A 230 9.93 -12.37 23.03
CA ASP A 230 10.97 -12.48 22.02
C ASP A 230 11.65 -11.15 21.65
N TYR A 231 11.34 -10.05 22.35
CA TYR A 231 11.90 -8.73 22.13
C TYR A 231 12.44 -8.14 23.43
N HIS A 232 13.72 -7.73 23.42
CA HIS A 232 14.43 -7.40 24.65
C HIS A 232 14.03 -6.06 25.25
N ASP A 233 13.75 -5.04 24.41
CA ASP A 233 13.54 -3.69 24.90
C ASP A 233 12.11 -3.52 25.45
N GLU A 234 11.95 -2.62 26.40
CA GLU A 234 10.65 -2.21 26.92
C GLU A 234 9.81 -1.56 25.82
N VAL A 235 8.51 -1.77 25.89
CA VAL A 235 7.53 -1.24 24.93
C VAL A 235 6.29 -0.76 25.69
N LEU A 236 5.49 0.09 25.04
CA LEU A 236 4.11 0.33 25.46
C LEU A 236 3.19 -0.71 24.82
N LEU A 237 2.32 -1.29 25.63
CA LEU A 237 1.26 -2.21 25.25
C LEU A 237 -0.10 -1.53 25.45
N LEU A 238 -1.02 -1.75 24.53
CA LEU A 238 -2.36 -1.18 24.58
C LEU A 238 -3.39 -2.23 24.17
N ARG A 239 -4.36 -2.50 25.06
CA ARG A 239 -5.61 -3.20 24.74
C ARG A 239 -6.66 -2.18 24.36
N ARG A 240 -6.96 -2.08 23.07
CA ARG A 240 -8.00 -1.18 22.57
C ARG A 240 -9.31 -1.92 22.41
N VAL A 241 -10.32 -1.46 23.12
CA VAL A 241 -11.71 -1.98 23.01
C VAL A 241 -12.55 -0.96 22.25
N PHE A 242 -13.33 -1.43 21.29
CA PHE A 242 -14.22 -0.58 20.49
C PHE A 242 -15.50 -1.32 20.10
N THR A 243 -16.56 -0.58 19.83
CA THR A 243 -17.84 -1.14 19.37
C THR A 243 -17.88 -1.13 17.85
N ASN A 244 -18.16 -2.27 17.25
CA ASN A 244 -18.38 -2.42 15.82
C ASN A 244 -19.74 -1.85 15.39
N LYS A 245 -19.97 -1.67 14.09
CA LYS A 245 -21.26 -1.16 13.55
C LYS A 245 -22.45 -2.06 13.84
N ASP A 246 -22.22 -3.35 14.03
CA ASP A 246 -23.23 -4.36 14.37
C ASP A 246 -23.50 -4.47 15.89
N GLY A 247 -22.87 -3.58 16.69
CA GLY A 247 -22.97 -3.59 18.14
C GLY A 247 -22.04 -4.55 18.86
N SER A 248 -21.30 -5.39 18.14
CA SER A 248 -20.32 -6.30 18.76
C SER A 248 -19.10 -5.55 19.27
N THR A 249 -18.44 -6.11 20.30
CA THR A 249 -17.20 -5.55 20.85
C THR A 249 -15.99 -6.11 20.11
N GLY A 250 -15.17 -5.23 19.55
CA GLY A 250 -13.88 -5.58 18.98
C GLY A 250 -12.74 -5.30 19.97
N VAL A 251 -11.72 -6.16 19.96
CA VAL A 251 -10.49 -5.98 20.75
C VAL A 251 -9.29 -6.01 19.82
N LEU A 252 -8.39 -5.03 19.99
CA LEU A 252 -7.16 -4.91 19.25
C LEU A 252 -6.00 -4.70 20.23
N TYR A 253 -4.97 -5.51 20.12
CA TYR A 253 -3.73 -5.37 20.89
C TYR A 253 -2.70 -4.65 20.06
N LEU A 254 -2.09 -3.61 20.63
CA LEU A 254 -1.10 -2.77 19.99
C LEU A 254 0.19 -2.74 20.79
N VAL A 255 1.31 -2.55 20.10
CA VAL A 255 2.63 -2.32 20.67
C VAL A 255 3.27 -1.08 20.08
N CYS A 256 3.89 -0.24 20.91
CA CYS A 256 4.65 0.94 20.50
C CYS A 256 6.03 0.92 21.15
N SER A 257 7.06 1.26 20.37
CA SER A 257 8.43 1.37 20.88
C SER A 257 8.81 2.77 21.38
N ASP A 258 7.93 3.75 21.24
CA ASP A 258 8.12 5.09 21.82
C ASP A 258 7.51 5.12 23.21
N LEU A 259 8.32 5.01 24.23
CA LEU A 259 7.90 4.99 25.63
C LEU A 259 7.33 6.32 26.12
N GLN A 260 7.55 7.42 25.38
CA GLN A 260 6.99 8.75 25.64
C GLN A 260 5.68 9.00 24.87
N CYS A 261 5.16 7.97 24.20
CA CYS A 261 3.93 8.08 23.41
C CYS A 261 2.72 8.09 24.37
N ASP A 262 2.03 9.24 24.46
CA ASP A 262 0.77 9.31 25.18
C ASP A 262 -0.33 8.49 24.50
N LYS A 263 -1.44 8.30 25.22
CA LYS A 263 -2.59 7.51 24.76
C LYS A 263 -3.11 7.99 23.39
N ASP A 264 -3.30 9.29 23.24
CA ASP A 264 -3.91 9.85 22.03
C ASP A 264 -2.98 9.74 20.84
N LYS A 265 -1.70 10.02 21.02
CA LYS A 265 -0.65 9.84 20.02
C LYS A 265 -0.55 8.36 19.59
N PHE A 266 -0.63 7.42 20.54
CA PHE A 266 -0.58 5.99 20.27
C PHE A 266 -1.79 5.53 19.44
N ILE A 267 -3.01 5.85 19.88
CA ILE A 267 -4.25 5.46 19.21
C ILE A 267 -4.36 6.13 17.83
N ASN A 268 -4.19 7.45 17.78
CA ASN A 268 -4.29 8.22 16.55
C ASN A 268 -3.17 7.85 15.57
N GLY A 269 -1.95 7.58 16.07
CA GLY A 269 -0.84 7.10 15.28
C GLY A 269 -1.18 5.79 14.58
N TYR A 270 -1.67 4.78 15.31
CA TYR A 270 -2.06 3.52 14.70
C TYR A 270 -3.25 3.65 13.73
N GLN A 271 -4.19 4.55 14.00
CA GLN A 271 -5.32 4.81 13.08
C GLN A 271 -4.86 5.26 11.69
N LYS A 272 -3.68 5.91 11.59
CA LYS A 272 -3.11 6.28 10.28
C LYS A 272 -2.82 5.07 9.39
N ARG A 273 -2.68 3.87 9.97
CA ARG A 273 -2.56 2.63 9.19
C ARG A 273 -3.73 2.46 8.19
N TRP A 274 -4.92 2.94 8.54
CA TRP A 274 -6.08 2.85 7.65
C TRP A 274 -5.89 3.56 6.30
N GLN A 275 -4.95 4.48 6.18
CA GLN A 275 -4.66 5.16 4.92
C GLN A 275 -4.19 4.19 3.82
N VAL A 276 -3.54 3.08 4.20
CA VAL A 276 -3.15 2.06 3.21
C VAL A 276 -4.37 1.34 2.60
N GLU A 277 -5.43 1.16 3.37
CA GLU A 277 -6.69 0.57 2.86
C GLU A 277 -7.39 1.52 1.86
N VAL A 278 -7.38 2.82 2.17
CA VAL A 278 -7.88 3.86 1.25
C VAL A 278 -7.04 3.90 -0.03
N TYR A 279 -5.71 3.78 0.10
CA TYR A 279 -4.80 3.66 -1.03
C TYR A 279 -5.10 2.40 -1.86
N HIS A 280 -5.23 1.23 -1.25
CA HIS A 280 -5.57 -0.01 -1.95
C HIS A 280 -6.91 0.09 -2.70
N LYS A 281 -7.90 0.73 -2.10
CA LYS A 281 -9.19 1.00 -2.76
C LYS A 281 -9.01 1.91 -3.97
N SER A 282 -8.23 2.98 -3.84
CA SER A 282 -7.94 3.90 -4.95
C SER A 282 -7.16 3.21 -6.07
N LEU A 283 -6.16 2.40 -5.73
CA LEU A 283 -5.37 1.63 -6.67
C LEU A 283 -6.24 0.70 -7.53
N LYS A 284 -7.21 0.00 -6.91
CA LYS A 284 -8.12 -0.91 -7.59
C LYS A 284 -9.21 -0.18 -8.39
N GLN A 285 -9.79 0.90 -7.87
CA GLN A 285 -10.96 1.55 -8.42
C GLN A 285 -10.65 2.79 -9.27
N ASN A 286 -9.62 3.56 -8.92
CA ASN A 286 -9.29 4.80 -9.63
C ASN A 286 -8.10 4.66 -10.60
N ALA A 287 -7.21 3.69 -10.36
CA ALA A 287 -6.04 3.43 -11.21
C ALA A 287 -6.08 2.08 -11.94
N ASN A 288 -7.23 1.41 -11.95
CA ASN A 288 -7.49 0.22 -12.75
C ASN A 288 -6.44 -0.92 -12.60
N LEU A 289 -5.90 -1.12 -11.39
CA LEU A 289 -4.88 -2.16 -11.10
C LEU A 289 -5.22 -3.53 -11.67
N GLY A 290 -6.49 -3.93 -11.59
CA GLY A 290 -6.97 -5.24 -12.04
C GLY A 290 -7.35 -5.34 -13.51
N LYS A 291 -7.38 -4.24 -14.26
CA LYS A 291 -8.01 -4.15 -15.58
C LYS A 291 -7.07 -4.42 -16.76
N SER A 292 -5.80 -4.71 -16.52
CA SER A 292 -4.87 -5.07 -17.60
C SER A 292 -5.06 -6.52 -18.06
N PRO A 293 -5.18 -6.78 -19.37
CA PRO A 293 -5.18 -8.12 -19.94
C PRO A 293 -3.76 -8.68 -20.18
N ALA A 294 -2.72 -7.97 -19.76
CA ALA A 294 -1.33 -8.37 -20.01
C ALA A 294 -1.02 -9.78 -19.47
N HIS A 295 -0.34 -10.59 -20.31
CA HIS A 295 0.03 -11.96 -20.00
C HIS A 295 1.47 -12.09 -19.49
N SER A 296 2.43 -11.31 -20.06
CA SER A 296 3.83 -11.42 -19.63
C SER A 296 4.02 -10.89 -18.20
N GLN A 297 4.94 -11.48 -17.45
CA GLN A 297 5.27 -11.03 -16.10
C GLN A 297 5.73 -9.56 -16.10
N ARG A 298 6.56 -9.19 -17.08
CA ARG A 298 7.09 -7.83 -17.21
C ARG A 298 5.98 -6.80 -17.46
N ALA A 299 5.09 -7.07 -18.41
CA ALA A 299 3.98 -6.15 -18.69
C ALA A 299 3.02 -6.02 -17.48
N ARG A 300 2.80 -7.09 -16.72
CA ARG A 300 2.02 -7.04 -15.48
C ARG A 300 2.72 -6.19 -14.42
N PHE A 301 4.03 -6.38 -14.23
CA PHE A 301 4.81 -5.56 -13.29
C PHE A 301 4.76 -4.08 -13.66
N ASN A 302 5.05 -3.76 -14.93
CA ASN A 302 5.02 -2.38 -15.41
C ASN A 302 3.62 -1.75 -15.30
N HIS A 303 2.56 -2.52 -15.56
CA HIS A 303 1.19 -2.06 -15.33
C HIS A 303 0.95 -1.72 -13.84
N MET A 304 1.42 -2.55 -12.90
CA MET A 304 1.29 -2.28 -11.45
C MET A 304 2.04 -1.01 -11.04
N PHE A 305 3.25 -0.81 -11.59
CA PHE A 305 4.02 0.42 -11.40
C PHE A 305 3.23 1.64 -11.89
N LEU A 306 2.68 1.57 -13.10
CA LEU A 306 1.93 2.67 -13.72
C LEU A 306 0.61 2.96 -12.98
N ALA A 307 -0.04 1.93 -12.44
CA ALA A 307 -1.21 2.09 -11.58
C ALA A 307 -0.84 2.79 -10.24
N THR A 308 0.29 2.42 -9.65
CA THR A 308 0.83 3.08 -8.44
C THR A 308 1.15 4.55 -8.73
N TYR A 309 1.77 4.84 -9.87
CA TYR A 309 2.05 6.21 -10.30
C TYR A 309 0.77 7.00 -10.61
N ALA A 310 -0.25 6.37 -11.18
CA ALA A 310 -1.55 7.01 -11.39
C ALA A 310 -2.20 7.45 -10.07
N VAL A 311 -2.12 6.63 -9.01
CA VAL A 311 -2.59 7.03 -7.66
C VAL A 311 -1.77 8.20 -7.12
N PHE A 312 -0.45 8.19 -7.31
CA PHE A 312 0.39 9.33 -6.92
C PHE A 312 -0.02 10.63 -7.63
N LYS A 313 -0.34 10.59 -8.93
CA LYS A 313 -0.89 11.75 -9.66
C LYS A 313 -2.18 12.27 -9.05
N LEU A 314 -3.10 11.37 -8.67
CA LEU A 314 -4.33 11.74 -7.97
C LEU A 314 -4.04 12.37 -6.59
N GLU A 315 -3.04 11.88 -5.87
CA GLU A 315 -2.62 12.45 -4.59
C GLU A 315 -2.04 13.87 -4.77
N CYS A 316 -1.25 14.11 -5.82
CA CYS A 316 -0.79 15.46 -6.16
C CYS A 316 -1.95 16.43 -6.44
N LEU A 317 -3.00 15.97 -7.10
CA LEU A 317 -4.21 16.77 -7.33
C LEU A 317 -5.02 16.99 -6.06
N LYS A 318 -5.11 15.99 -5.18
CA LYS A 318 -5.77 16.09 -3.87
C LYS A 318 -5.18 17.21 -3.03
N ILE A 319 -3.86 17.38 -3.02
CA ILE A 319 -3.19 18.46 -2.30
C ILE A 319 -3.71 19.83 -2.73
N LYS A 320 -3.85 20.03 -4.04
CA LYS A 320 -4.29 21.30 -4.64
C LYS A 320 -5.78 21.59 -4.48
N THR A 321 -6.60 20.54 -4.59
CA THR A 321 -8.06 20.66 -4.69
C THR A 321 -8.81 20.33 -3.41
N LYS A 322 -8.16 19.64 -2.46
CA LYS A 322 -8.74 19.08 -1.23
C LYS A 322 -9.85 18.03 -1.49
N LEU A 323 -10.00 17.58 -2.73
CA LEU A 323 -10.96 16.52 -3.10
C LEU A 323 -10.31 15.16 -2.94
N ASN A 324 -11.08 14.15 -2.51
CA ASN A 324 -10.60 12.76 -2.49
C ASN A 324 -10.45 12.20 -3.91
N HIS A 325 -9.74 11.10 -4.09
CA HIS A 325 -9.43 10.52 -5.41
C HIS A 325 -10.68 10.16 -6.23
N PHE A 326 -11.77 9.75 -5.58
CA PHE A 326 -13.03 9.40 -6.27
C PHE A 326 -13.70 10.65 -6.85
N ALA A 327 -13.81 11.70 -6.05
CA ALA A 327 -14.33 12.99 -6.50
C ALA A 327 -13.43 13.63 -7.57
N LEU A 328 -12.09 13.50 -7.43
CA LEU A 328 -11.14 13.98 -8.43
C LEU A 328 -11.31 13.29 -9.77
N ARG A 329 -11.42 11.96 -9.80
CA ARG A 329 -11.65 11.21 -11.03
C ARG A 329 -12.92 11.68 -11.72
N THR A 330 -14.02 11.82 -10.98
CA THR A 330 -15.30 12.32 -11.51
C THR A 330 -15.16 13.74 -12.03
N LYS A 331 -14.50 14.65 -11.29
CA LYS A 331 -14.27 16.03 -11.72
C LYS A 331 -13.46 16.13 -13.01
N LEU A 332 -12.40 15.34 -13.13
CA LEU A 332 -11.59 15.28 -14.36
C LEU A 332 -12.41 14.86 -15.58
N LEU A 333 -13.28 13.84 -15.42
CA LEU A 333 -14.15 13.35 -16.48
C LEU A 333 -15.21 14.39 -16.87
N ILE A 334 -15.83 15.07 -15.91
CA ILE A 334 -16.79 16.16 -16.19
C ILE A 334 -16.09 17.28 -16.96
N SER A 335 -14.89 17.72 -16.50
CA SER A 335 -14.14 18.78 -17.17
C SER A 335 -13.72 18.40 -18.59
N ALA A 336 -13.31 17.14 -18.81
CA ALA A 336 -12.97 16.63 -20.12
C ALA A 336 -14.18 16.62 -21.06
N ASN A 337 -15.34 16.14 -20.58
CA ASN A 337 -16.59 16.16 -21.35
C ASN A 337 -17.04 17.58 -21.70
N GLN A 338 -16.98 18.51 -20.75
CA GLN A 338 -17.32 19.91 -21.01
C GLN A 338 -16.41 20.53 -22.08
N SER A 339 -15.11 20.27 -22.03
CA SER A 339 -14.16 20.72 -23.04
C SER A 339 -14.45 20.11 -24.41
N ALA A 340 -14.68 18.80 -24.47
CA ALA A 340 -15.03 18.12 -25.74
C ALA A 340 -16.32 18.66 -26.37
N PHE A 341 -17.39 18.84 -25.58
CA PHE A 341 -18.64 19.42 -26.06
C PHE A 341 -18.48 20.88 -26.53
N ALA A 342 -17.64 21.67 -25.85
CA ALA A 342 -17.36 23.04 -26.30
C ALA A 342 -16.64 23.05 -27.67
N GLN A 343 -15.67 22.15 -27.88
CA GLN A 343 -14.99 21.99 -29.16
C GLN A 343 -15.95 21.55 -30.27
N LEU A 344 -16.81 20.57 -30.02
CA LEU A 344 -17.82 20.12 -30.99
C LEU A 344 -18.78 21.25 -31.38
N LYS A 345 -19.26 22.05 -30.44
CA LYS A 345 -20.11 23.21 -30.72
C LYS A 345 -19.40 24.24 -31.59
N ALA A 346 -18.11 24.52 -31.30
CA ALA A 346 -17.33 25.45 -32.11
C ALA A 346 -17.17 24.94 -33.56
N CYS A 347 -16.90 23.65 -33.76
CA CYS A 347 -16.85 23.06 -35.10
C CYS A 347 -18.16 23.14 -35.86
N LEU A 348 -19.30 22.92 -35.19
CA LEU A 348 -20.63 23.00 -35.84
C LEU A 348 -21.00 24.43 -36.24
N LEU A 349 -20.60 25.45 -35.48
CA LEU A 349 -20.79 26.85 -35.84
C LEU A 349 -19.97 27.24 -37.08
N TYR A 350 -18.75 26.74 -37.21
CA TYR A 350 -17.88 26.99 -38.39
C TYR A 350 -18.46 26.38 -39.67
N THR A 351 -19.20 25.27 -39.57
CA THR A 351 -19.81 24.63 -40.78
C THR A 351 -21.14 25.28 -41.20
N SER A 352 -21.82 25.97 -40.27
CA SER A 352 -23.07 26.69 -40.59
C SER A 352 -22.83 28.04 -41.24
N ASP A 353 -21.66 28.67 -41.05
CA ASP A 353 -21.30 29.96 -41.68
C ASP A 353 -20.62 29.78 -43.03
N ALA A 354 -20.34 28.52 -43.46
CA ALA A 354 -19.75 28.18 -44.76
C ALA A 354 -20.74 27.60 -45.78
N ALA A 355 -22.04 27.60 -45.47
CA ALA A 355 -23.13 27.22 -46.33
C ALA A 355 -23.97 28.45 -46.62
#